data_43f0e7b4404e3b79cbbbb4c5413cbaa6
#
_entry.id   43f0e7b4404e3b79cbbbb4c5413cbaa6
#
_cell.length_a   1.000
_cell.length_b   1.000
_cell.length_c   1.000
_cell.angle_alpha   90.00
_cell.angle_beta   90.00
_cell.angle_gamma   90.00
#
_symmetry.space_group_name_H-M   'P 1'
#
loop_
_entity.id
_entity.type
_entity.pdbx_description
1 polymer ?
#
loop_
_entity_poly.entity_id
_entity_poly.type
_entity_poly.pdbx_seq_one_letter_code
_entity_poly.pdbx_strand_id
1 'polypeptide(L)'
;HNQSRRQRQMCIRDSREFRTSKKIEEHLVSLGIEVETKIAYTGLVGLIKGGKPGPTIALRADMDALPVEEKTGLPFASKVRTTYLGNDVGVMHACGHDAHVAILMGVAEFLAKNKSDIKGNIMLIFQPAEEGPPEDEGGGAKMMLEEGIFERYKPEVIFGLHVTNIPNGVLLVKSGPAMAAASSYRIKIKGVQAHGSTPWAGIDPIMATSQLIES
;
A
#
# COMPACT_ATOMS: atom_id res chain seq x y z
N HIS A 1 -0.76 21.80 -15.93
CA HIS A 1 -0.61 22.19 -14.49
C HIS A 1 -1.22 21.18 -13.50
N ASN A 2 -2.33 20.49 -13.83
CA ASN A 2 -2.93 19.49 -12.95
C ASN A 2 -2.14 18.16 -12.90
N GLN A 3 -1.60 17.69 -14.02
CA GLN A 3 -0.79 16.47 -14.07
C GLN A 3 0.49 16.57 -13.25
N SER A 4 1.16 17.72 -13.25
CA SER A 4 2.39 17.93 -12.47
C SER A 4 2.15 18.10 -10.96
N ARG A 5 0.95 18.54 -10.55
CA ARG A 5 0.51 18.54 -9.15
C ARG A 5 0.17 17.13 -8.69
N ARG A 6 -0.57 16.35 -9.47
CA ARG A 6 -0.91 14.95 -9.19
C ARG A 6 0.35 14.09 -9.07
N GLN A 7 1.29 14.20 -10.02
CA GLN A 7 2.58 13.50 -9.93
C GLN A 7 3.40 13.89 -8.68
N ARG A 8 3.36 15.17 -8.25
CA ARG A 8 4.03 15.61 -7.03
C ARG A 8 3.32 15.13 -5.75
N GLN A 9 2.00 15.01 -5.76
CA GLN A 9 1.23 14.50 -4.63
C GLN A 9 1.34 12.99 -4.47
N MET A 10 1.50 12.24 -5.57
CA MET A 10 1.73 10.79 -5.54
C MET A 10 3.10 10.38 -4.99
N CYS A 11 4.11 11.27 -5.07
CA CYS A 11 5.38 11.09 -4.38
C CYS A 11 5.31 11.29 -2.86
N ILE A 12 4.13 11.57 -2.30
CA ILE A 12 3.99 12.12 -0.95
C ILE A 12 4.04 11.03 0.11
N ARG A 13 3.63 9.80 -0.15
CA ARG A 13 3.74 8.69 0.83
C ARG A 13 5.06 7.97 0.74
N ASP A 14 5.57 7.79 -0.47
CA ASP A 14 6.93 7.30 -0.71
C ASP A 14 7.58 8.06 -1.87
N SER A 15 8.45 9.02 -1.56
CA SER A 15 9.28 9.69 -2.58
C SER A 15 10.18 8.71 -3.35
N ARG A 16 10.20 7.43 -2.96
CA ARG A 16 10.95 6.33 -3.58
C ARG A 16 10.07 5.32 -4.29
N GLU A 17 8.74 5.43 -4.24
CA GLU A 17 7.84 4.43 -4.83
C GLU A 17 8.11 4.28 -6.34
N PHE A 18 8.32 5.38 -7.08
CA PHE A 18 8.79 5.30 -8.48
C PHE A 18 10.15 4.62 -8.60
N ARG A 19 11.05 4.89 -7.68
CA ARG A 19 12.36 4.26 -7.63
C ARG A 19 12.24 2.79 -7.24
N THR A 20 11.39 2.46 -6.28
CA THR A 20 11.09 1.10 -5.84
C THR A 20 10.47 0.32 -6.98
N SER A 21 9.43 0.84 -7.61
CA SER A 21 8.78 0.27 -8.79
C SER A 21 9.78 -0.04 -9.90
N LYS A 22 10.64 0.93 -10.24
CA LYS A 22 11.68 0.75 -11.27
C LYS A 22 12.68 -0.33 -10.89
N LYS A 23 13.12 -0.40 -9.64
CA LYS A 23 14.04 -1.46 -9.19
C LYS A 23 13.42 -2.85 -9.24
N ILE A 24 12.14 -2.97 -8.88
CA ILE A 24 11.40 -4.22 -9.00
C ILE A 24 11.29 -4.61 -10.49
N GLU A 25 10.89 -3.69 -11.35
CA GLU A 25 10.80 -3.90 -12.79
C GLU A 25 12.14 -4.41 -13.37
N GLU A 26 13.22 -3.69 -13.09
CA GLU A 26 14.58 -4.06 -13.56
C GLU A 26 14.98 -5.46 -13.10
N HIS A 27 14.67 -5.80 -11.84
CA HIS A 27 14.95 -7.12 -11.28
C HIS A 27 14.14 -8.22 -11.96
N LEU A 28 12.81 -8.05 -12.07
CA LEU A 28 11.94 -9.04 -12.70
C LEU A 28 12.27 -9.26 -14.17
N VAL A 29 12.53 -8.18 -14.91
CA VAL A 29 12.95 -8.25 -16.31
C VAL A 29 14.29 -8.99 -16.46
N SER A 30 15.24 -8.78 -15.54
CA SER A 30 16.52 -9.50 -15.53
C SER A 30 16.36 -11.01 -15.34
N LEU A 31 15.26 -11.45 -14.72
CA LEU A 31 14.89 -12.86 -14.54
C LEU A 31 14.09 -13.43 -15.73
N GLY A 32 13.84 -12.63 -16.77
CA GLY A 32 13.03 -13.03 -17.92
C GLY A 32 11.53 -13.14 -17.61
N ILE A 33 11.05 -12.41 -16.61
CA ILE A 33 9.64 -12.35 -16.21
C ILE A 33 8.98 -11.24 -17.03
N GLU A 34 7.77 -11.50 -17.56
CA GLU A 34 6.93 -10.50 -18.22
C GLU A 34 6.41 -9.53 -17.17
N VAL A 35 6.55 -8.22 -17.38
CA VAL A 35 6.16 -7.19 -16.40
C VAL A 35 5.21 -6.18 -17.02
N GLU A 36 4.08 -5.94 -16.38
CA GLU A 36 3.16 -4.83 -16.66
C GLU A 36 3.36 -3.77 -15.56
N THR A 37 3.66 -2.53 -15.97
CA THR A 37 3.97 -1.42 -15.07
C THR A 37 2.89 -0.34 -15.10
N LYS A 38 2.99 0.63 -14.17
CA LYS A 38 2.09 1.79 -14.05
C LYS A 38 0.65 1.43 -13.68
N ILE A 39 0.45 0.29 -13.08
CA ILE A 39 -0.85 -0.12 -12.53
C ILE A 39 -1.08 0.66 -11.24
N ALA A 40 -2.25 1.28 -11.08
CA ALA A 40 -2.50 2.19 -9.97
C ALA A 40 -1.33 3.17 -9.76
N TYR A 41 -0.83 3.76 -10.85
CA TYR A 41 0.27 4.70 -10.99
C TYR A 41 1.67 4.09 -10.91
N THR A 42 2.05 3.48 -9.80
CA THR A 42 3.41 2.98 -9.54
C THR A 42 3.48 1.47 -9.32
N GLY A 43 2.34 0.82 -9.16
CA GLY A 43 2.25 -0.62 -9.03
C GLY A 43 2.66 -1.36 -10.31
N LEU A 44 2.97 -2.62 -10.13
CA LEU A 44 3.34 -3.49 -11.23
C LEU A 44 2.93 -4.94 -10.97
N VAL A 45 2.77 -5.69 -12.06
CA VAL A 45 2.48 -7.12 -12.05
C VAL A 45 3.52 -7.84 -12.90
N GLY A 46 4.14 -8.86 -12.31
CA GLY A 46 4.98 -9.81 -13.02
C GLY A 46 4.24 -11.12 -13.28
N LEU A 47 4.46 -11.75 -14.44
CA LEU A 47 3.88 -13.06 -14.75
C LEU A 47 4.97 -14.09 -15.03
N ILE A 48 5.02 -15.14 -14.21
CA ILE A 48 5.84 -16.33 -14.46
C ILE A 48 4.92 -17.40 -15.05
N LYS A 49 5.15 -17.74 -16.32
CA LYS A 49 4.46 -18.85 -16.98
C LYS A 49 5.16 -20.16 -16.61
N GLY A 50 4.45 -21.03 -15.90
CA GLY A 50 4.96 -22.34 -15.52
C GLY A 50 5.10 -23.30 -16.70
N GLY A 51 5.91 -24.32 -16.53
CA GLY A 51 6.18 -25.33 -17.57
C GLY A 51 5.09 -26.40 -17.73
N LYS A 52 4.09 -26.42 -16.83
CA LYS A 52 3.02 -27.42 -16.83
C LYS A 52 1.65 -26.72 -16.73
N PRO A 53 0.58 -27.28 -17.32
CA PRO A 53 -0.76 -26.72 -17.20
C PRO A 53 -1.22 -26.64 -15.73
N GLY A 54 -1.96 -25.59 -15.39
CA GLY A 54 -2.52 -25.41 -14.05
C GLY A 54 -3.11 -24.01 -13.85
N PRO A 55 -3.59 -23.70 -12.65
CA PRO A 55 -4.20 -22.41 -12.32
C PRO A 55 -3.15 -21.28 -12.25
N THR A 56 -3.64 -20.06 -12.17
CA THR A 56 -2.81 -18.91 -11.79
C THR A 56 -2.93 -18.67 -10.28
N ILE A 57 -1.79 -18.54 -9.61
CA ILE A 57 -1.70 -18.18 -8.19
C ILE A 57 -1.08 -16.80 -8.10
N ALA A 58 -1.66 -15.91 -7.31
CA ALA A 58 -1.12 -14.58 -7.06
C ALA A 58 -0.33 -14.54 -5.76
N LEU A 59 0.81 -13.84 -5.79
CA LEU A 59 1.62 -13.49 -4.63
C LEU A 59 1.72 -11.98 -4.55
N ARG A 60 1.43 -11.37 -3.39
CA ARG A 60 1.34 -9.93 -3.21
C ARG A 60 2.35 -9.42 -2.18
N ALA A 61 3.00 -8.32 -2.52
CA ALA A 61 3.69 -7.44 -1.59
C ALA A 61 3.22 -5.99 -1.82
N ASP A 62 3.02 -5.26 -0.74
CA ASP A 62 2.90 -3.80 -0.76
C ASP A 62 4.28 -3.15 -0.84
N MET A 63 4.35 -1.88 -1.28
CA MET A 63 5.64 -1.25 -1.53
C MET A 63 5.74 0.21 -1.11
N ASP A 64 4.70 0.77 -0.50
CA ASP A 64 4.67 2.15 -0.04
C ASP A 64 5.33 2.33 1.33
N ALA A 65 5.76 3.56 1.61
CA ALA A 65 6.34 3.98 2.88
C ALA A 65 5.42 5.00 3.58
N LEU A 66 5.68 5.23 4.86
CA LEU A 66 4.91 6.14 5.70
C LEU A 66 5.61 7.51 5.87
N PRO A 67 4.83 8.60 6.07
CA PRO A 67 5.37 9.94 6.35
C PRO A 67 5.87 10.04 7.81
N VAL A 68 6.85 9.21 8.15
CA VAL A 68 7.42 9.06 9.50
C VAL A 68 8.93 9.29 9.44
N GLU A 69 9.46 10.04 10.40
CA GLU A 69 10.91 10.20 10.55
C GLU A 69 11.51 8.97 11.20
N GLU A 70 12.49 8.34 10.54
CA GLU A 70 13.16 7.17 11.07
C GLU A 70 14.16 7.55 12.17
N LYS A 71 13.95 6.99 13.38
CA LYS A 71 14.79 7.23 14.57
C LYS A 71 15.44 5.95 15.10
N THR A 72 15.66 4.97 14.23
CA THR A 72 16.25 3.67 14.60
C THR A 72 17.72 3.76 14.97
N GLY A 73 18.44 4.81 14.53
CA GLY A 73 19.88 4.93 14.72
C GLY A 73 20.73 3.96 13.90
N LEU A 74 20.11 3.18 13.01
CA LEU A 74 20.82 2.24 12.15
C LEU A 74 21.64 2.97 11.08
N PRO A 75 22.78 2.40 10.64
CA PRO A 75 23.65 3.05 9.64
C PRO A 75 22.98 3.24 8.28
N PHE A 76 21.89 2.50 8.00
CA PHE A 76 21.09 2.59 6.79
C PHE A 76 19.72 3.25 7.02
N ALA A 77 19.49 3.85 8.19
CA ALA A 77 18.25 4.57 8.48
C ALA A 77 17.92 5.60 7.40
N SER A 78 16.65 5.71 7.04
CA SER A 78 16.19 6.64 6.03
C SER A 78 16.44 8.09 6.48
N LYS A 79 17.04 8.88 5.59
CA LYS A 79 17.21 10.34 5.72
C LYS A 79 16.37 11.09 4.69
N VAL A 80 15.45 10.37 4.03
CA VAL A 80 14.60 10.95 3.00
C VAL A 80 13.54 11.82 3.64
N ARG A 81 13.30 12.97 3.05
CA ARG A 81 12.23 13.89 3.41
C ARG A 81 11.40 14.23 2.20
N THR A 82 10.12 14.52 2.43
CA THR A 82 9.16 14.88 1.39
C THR A 82 8.09 15.81 1.95
N THR A 83 7.26 16.38 1.08
CA THR A 83 6.11 17.18 1.50
C THR A 83 4.86 16.32 1.50
N TYR A 84 4.23 16.16 2.67
CA TYR A 84 2.96 15.46 2.83
C TYR A 84 1.92 16.37 3.47
N LEU A 85 0.76 16.56 2.79
CA LEU A 85 -0.31 17.47 3.22
C LEU A 85 0.19 18.88 3.57
N GLY A 86 1.16 19.39 2.79
CA GLY A 86 1.77 20.71 2.99
C GLY A 86 2.88 20.77 4.04
N ASN A 87 3.17 19.69 4.75
CA ASN A 87 4.20 19.62 5.76
C ASN A 87 5.46 18.90 5.26
N ASP A 88 6.64 19.34 5.69
CA ASP A 88 7.88 18.61 5.47
C ASP A 88 7.99 17.46 6.48
N VAL A 89 8.08 16.23 5.97
CA VAL A 89 8.07 15.00 6.78
C VAL A 89 9.21 14.05 6.39
N GLY A 90 9.65 13.23 7.33
CA GLY A 90 10.52 12.09 7.03
C GLY A 90 9.75 11.00 6.29
N VAL A 91 10.49 10.06 5.67
CA VAL A 91 9.92 8.88 4.99
C VAL A 91 10.58 7.63 5.53
N MET A 92 9.77 6.69 6.02
CA MET A 92 10.25 5.43 6.58
C MET A 92 9.31 4.28 6.19
N HIS A 93 9.87 3.11 5.89
CA HIS A 93 9.11 1.86 5.84
C HIS A 93 8.78 1.35 7.25
N ALA A 94 7.95 2.12 7.98
CA ALA A 94 7.62 1.80 9.38
C ALA A 94 6.66 0.60 9.50
N CYS A 95 6.01 0.19 8.41
CA CYS A 95 5.17 -1.00 8.35
C CYS A 95 5.90 -2.24 7.76
N GLY A 96 7.15 -2.08 7.30
CA GLY A 96 7.98 -3.18 6.82
C GLY A 96 7.74 -3.60 5.37
N HIS A 97 7.12 -2.76 4.55
CA HIS A 97 6.83 -3.07 3.15
C HIS A 97 8.10 -3.26 2.30
N ASP A 98 9.22 -2.65 2.67
CA ASP A 98 10.53 -2.92 2.07
C ASP A 98 10.96 -4.40 2.23
N ALA A 99 10.68 -4.99 3.40
CA ALA A 99 10.93 -6.41 3.65
C ALA A 99 9.97 -7.28 2.81
N HIS A 100 8.70 -6.91 2.68
CA HIS A 100 7.73 -7.63 1.85
C HIS A 100 8.16 -7.65 0.38
N VAL A 101 8.58 -6.51 -0.16
CA VAL A 101 9.12 -6.40 -1.52
C VAL A 101 10.36 -7.28 -1.68
N ALA A 102 11.32 -7.19 -0.75
CA ALA A 102 12.55 -7.97 -0.82
C ALA A 102 12.28 -9.48 -0.80
N ILE A 103 11.36 -9.93 0.06
CA ILE A 103 10.93 -11.34 0.13
C ILE A 103 10.30 -11.76 -1.20
N LEU A 104 9.37 -11.00 -1.75
CA LEU A 104 8.70 -11.36 -3.00
C LEU A 104 9.67 -11.35 -4.19
N MET A 105 10.64 -10.45 -4.24
CA MET A 105 11.71 -10.47 -5.26
C MET A 105 12.56 -11.73 -5.13
N GLY A 106 12.94 -12.15 -3.92
CA GLY A 106 13.66 -13.41 -3.71
C GLY A 106 12.85 -14.64 -4.10
N VAL A 107 11.55 -14.65 -3.80
CA VAL A 107 10.62 -15.70 -4.24
C VAL A 107 10.51 -15.72 -5.77
N ALA A 108 10.43 -14.56 -6.41
CA ALA A 108 10.39 -14.45 -7.88
C ALA A 108 11.65 -15.06 -8.53
N GLU A 109 12.82 -14.80 -7.96
CA GLU A 109 14.08 -15.39 -8.44
C GLU A 109 14.08 -16.92 -8.33
N PHE A 110 13.63 -17.46 -7.16
CA PHE A 110 13.51 -18.89 -6.96
C PHE A 110 12.53 -19.53 -7.97
N LEU A 111 11.35 -18.94 -8.12
CA LEU A 111 10.31 -19.44 -9.02
C LEU A 111 10.71 -19.34 -10.50
N ALA A 112 11.38 -18.26 -10.90
CA ALA A 112 11.87 -18.11 -12.28
C ALA A 112 12.92 -19.18 -12.64
N LYS A 113 13.80 -19.53 -11.70
CA LYS A 113 14.81 -20.59 -11.89
C LYS A 113 14.18 -21.98 -12.00
N ASN A 114 13.02 -22.20 -11.37
CA ASN A 114 12.34 -23.49 -11.32
C ASN A 114 11.04 -23.53 -12.14
N LYS A 115 10.85 -22.60 -13.07
CA LYS A 115 9.60 -22.44 -13.81
C LYS A 115 9.12 -23.69 -14.56
N SER A 116 10.03 -24.56 -15.02
CA SER A 116 9.69 -25.82 -15.67
C SER A 116 8.87 -26.76 -14.82
N ASP A 117 9.02 -26.69 -13.48
CA ASP A 117 8.34 -27.56 -12.54
C ASP A 117 7.02 -26.98 -12.01
N ILE A 118 6.78 -25.69 -12.26
CA ILE A 118 5.56 -25.00 -11.83
C ILE A 118 4.39 -25.46 -12.67
N LYS A 119 3.29 -25.86 -11.99
CA LYS A 119 1.99 -26.10 -12.59
C LYS A 119 1.17 -24.83 -12.59
N GLY A 120 0.76 -24.35 -13.77
CA GLY A 120 0.05 -23.09 -13.91
C GLY A 120 0.98 -21.87 -13.94
N ASN A 121 0.47 -20.73 -13.55
CA ASN A 121 1.21 -19.47 -13.60
C ASN A 121 1.32 -18.84 -12.20
N ILE A 122 2.34 -18.02 -12.00
CA ILE A 122 2.49 -17.21 -10.80
C ILE A 122 2.37 -15.75 -11.20
N MET A 123 1.39 -15.05 -10.64
CA MET A 123 1.19 -13.62 -10.75
C MET A 123 1.84 -12.94 -9.55
N LEU A 124 2.84 -12.10 -9.78
CA LEU A 124 3.53 -11.33 -8.77
C LEU A 124 2.93 -9.93 -8.73
N ILE A 125 2.32 -9.53 -7.63
CA ILE A 125 1.67 -8.23 -7.46
C ILE A 125 2.51 -7.38 -6.52
N PHE A 126 2.97 -6.22 -7.00
CA PHE A 126 3.62 -5.20 -6.18
C PHE A 126 2.66 -4.01 -6.09
N GLN A 127 1.99 -3.93 -4.94
CA GLN A 127 0.89 -3.00 -4.71
C GLN A 127 1.40 -1.66 -4.16
N PRO A 128 1.02 -0.51 -4.76
CA PRO A 128 1.28 0.81 -4.21
C PRO A 128 0.20 1.22 -3.21
N ALA A 129 0.45 2.27 -2.43
CA ALA A 129 -0.53 2.98 -1.60
C ALA A 129 -1.43 2.08 -0.76
N GLU A 130 -0.84 1.10 -0.06
CA GLU A 130 -1.56 0.20 0.86
C GLU A 130 -2.08 0.95 2.08
N GLU A 131 -1.30 1.86 2.61
CA GLU A 131 -1.62 2.74 3.75
C GLU A 131 -2.72 3.79 3.42
N GLY A 132 -3.26 3.70 2.21
CA GLY A 132 -4.30 4.54 1.63
C GLY A 132 -3.77 5.71 0.81
N PRO A 133 -4.40 6.03 -0.32
CA PRO A 133 -4.07 7.20 -1.13
C PRO A 133 -4.46 8.50 -0.41
N PRO A 134 -3.98 9.68 -0.86
CA PRO A 134 -4.51 10.97 -0.45
C PRO A 134 -6.03 11.04 -0.64
N GLU A 135 -6.73 11.86 0.20
CA GLU A 135 -8.21 11.89 0.30
C GLU A 135 -8.95 12.07 -1.03
N ASP A 136 -8.35 12.76 -1.98
CA ASP A 136 -8.98 13.10 -3.29
C ASP A 136 -8.42 12.23 -4.44
N GLU A 137 -7.65 11.17 -4.14
CA GLU A 137 -7.00 10.34 -5.16
C GLU A 137 -7.41 8.87 -5.00
N GLY A 138 -7.60 8.19 -6.12
CA GLY A 138 -7.68 6.73 -6.15
C GLY A 138 -6.30 6.11 -5.94
N GLY A 139 -6.26 4.84 -5.52
CA GLY A 139 -4.98 4.13 -5.36
C GLY A 139 -5.14 2.76 -4.72
N GLY A 140 -4.00 2.16 -4.44
CA GLY A 140 -3.93 0.89 -3.73
C GLY A 140 -4.56 -0.29 -4.47
N ALA A 141 -4.94 -1.31 -3.72
CA ALA A 141 -5.51 -2.54 -4.27
C ALA A 141 -6.80 -2.29 -5.05
N LYS A 142 -7.66 -1.37 -4.57
CA LYS A 142 -8.92 -1.04 -5.24
C LYS A 142 -8.69 -0.57 -6.68
N MET A 143 -7.79 0.37 -6.88
CA MET A 143 -7.48 0.90 -8.21
C MET A 143 -6.84 -0.16 -9.11
N MET A 144 -5.96 -1.01 -8.56
CA MET A 144 -5.40 -2.14 -9.32
C MET A 144 -6.48 -3.09 -9.84
N LEU A 145 -7.51 -3.36 -9.02
CA LEU A 145 -8.64 -4.20 -9.42
C LEU A 145 -9.52 -3.49 -10.46
N GLU A 146 -9.82 -2.20 -10.27
CA GLU A 146 -10.59 -1.39 -11.24
C GLU A 146 -9.87 -1.29 -12.60
N GLU A 147 -8.55 -1.33 -12.62
CA GLU A 147 -7.73 -1.43 -13.83
C GLU A 147 -7.68 -2.85 -14.42
N GLY A 148 -8.41 -3.81 -13.83
CA GLY A 148 -8.69 -5.12 -14.41
C GLY A 148 -7.55 -6.15 -14.32
N ILE A 149 -6.69 -6.08 -13.30
CA ILE A 149 -5.60 -7.07 -13.18
C ILE A 149 -6.13 -8.49 -12.95
N PHE A 150 -7.24 -8.64 -12.24
CA PHE A 150 -7.80 -9.97 -11.98
C PHE A 150 -8.55 -10.53 -13.20
N GLU A 151 -9.17 -9.68 -13.99
CA GLU A 151 -9.81 -10.06 -15.26
C GLU A 151 -8.79 -10.53 -16.29
N ARG A 152 -7.60 -9.91 -16.31
CA ARG A 152 -6.51 -10.26 -17.24
C ARG A 152 -5.78 -11.54 -16.84
N TYR A 153 -5.42 -11.66 -15.57
CA TYR A 153 -4.56 -12.75 -15.09
C TYR A 153 -5.33 -13.90 -14.42
N LYS A 154 -6.59 -13.69 -14.00
CA LYS A 154 -7.53 -14.67 -13.43
C LYS A 154 -6.90 -15.55 -12.35
N PRO A 155 -6.33 -14.99 -11.28
CA PRO A 155 -5.79 -15.80 -10.20
C PRO A 155 -6.94 -16.49 -9.44
N GLU A 156 -6.76 -17.78 -9.11
CA GLU A 156 -7.71 -18.56 -8.31
C GLU A 156 -7.54 -18.28 -6.82
N VAL A 157 -6.31 -18.00 -6.38
CA VAL A 157 -5.99 -17.64 -5.00
C VAL A 157 -4.93 -16.56 -4.98
N ILE A 158 -4.92 -15.79 -3.89
CA ILE A 158 -3.88 -14.78 -3.61
C ILE A 158 -3.29 -15.04 -2.23
N PHE A 159 -1.96 -14.96 -2.14
CA PHE A 159 -1.23 -14.99 -0.89
C PHE A 159 -0.48 -13.67 -0.69
N GLY A 160 -0.50 -13.19 0.55
CA GLY A 160 0.35 -12.10 1.02
C GLY A 160 0.87 -12.45 2.40
N LEU A 161 2.04 -11.95 2.74
CA LEU A 161 2.55 -12.01 4.10
C LEU A 161 2.68 -10.60 4.66
N HIS A 162 2.66 -10.48 5.98
CA HIS A 162 3.00 -9.24 6.66
C HIS A 162 4.02 -9.54 7.76
N VAL A 163 5.12 -8.76 7.78
CA VAL A 163 6.07 -8.83 8.88
C VAL A 163 5.46 -8.23 10.14
N THR A 164 5.70 -8.83 11.29
CA THR A 164 5.17 -8.33 12.56
C THR A 164 6.16 -8.58 13.69
N ASN A 165 5.93 -8.00 14.84
CA ASN A 165 6.80 -8.13 16.01
C ASN A 165 6.60 -9.48 16.72
N ILE A 166 7.14 -10.53 16.10
CA ILE A 166 7.15 -11.90 16.63
C ILE A 166 8.58 -12.48 16.55
N PRO A 167 8.91 -13.53 17.31
CA PRO A 167 10.22 -14.17 17.22
C PRO A 167 10.57 -14.65 15.81
N ASN A 168 11.86 -14.54 15.44
CA ASN A 168 12.35 -15.04 14.17
C ASN A 168 12.03 -16.54 13.99
N GLY A 169 11.65 -16.90 12.77
CA GLY A 169 11.31 -18.28 12.42
C GLY A 169 9.87 -18.68 12.77
N VAL A 170 9.07 -17.79 13.34
CA VAL A 170 7.64 -18.01 13.61
C VAL A 170 6.81 -17.49 12.43
N LEU A 171 5.85 -18.32 11.99
CA LEU A 171 4.83 -17.95 11.02
C LEU A 171 3.47 -18.08 11.69
N LEU A 172 2.70 -16.97 11.71
CA LEU A 172 1.34 -16.97 12.21
C LEU A 172 0.36 -17.17 11.05
N VAL A 173 -0.49 -18.17 11.16
CA VAL A 173 -1.55 -18.45 10.20
C VAL A 173 -2.85 -18.61 10.97
N LYS A 174 -3.92 -17.97 10.49
CA LYS A 174 -5.25 -18.05 11.09
C LYS A 174 -6.29 -18.33 10.01
N SER A 175 -7.20 -19.25 10.28
CA SER A 175 -8.39 -19.46 9.46
C SER A 175 -9.42 -18.36 9.73
N GLY A 176 -10.04 -17.84 8.67
CA GLY A 176 -10.99 -16.72 8.75
C GLY A 176 -10.31 -15.35 8.94
N PRO A 177 -11.05 -14.30 9.34
CA PRO A 177 -10.51 -12.96 9.51
C PRO A 177 -9.34 -12.92 10.51
N ALA A 178 -8.18 -12.44 10.08
CA ALA A 178 -6.98 -12.35 10.91
C ALA A 178 -6.80 -10.95 11.52
N MET A 179 -7.21 -9.90 10.83
CA MET A 179 -7.03 -8.49 11.20
C MET A 179 -8.38 -7.80 11.32
N ALA A 180 -8.44 -6.70 12.09
CA ALA A 180 -9.62 -5.86 12.18
C ALA A 180 -9.80 -5.02 10.91
N ALA A 181 -11.05 -4.68 10.59
CA ALA A 181 -11.36 -3.68 9.60
C ALA A 181 -11.06 -2.27 10.15
N ALA A 182 -10.60 -1.37 9.29
CA ALA A 182 -10.43 0.04 9.61
C ALA A 182 -11.45 0.87 8.83
N SER A 183 -12.04 1.85 9.50
CA SER A 183 -12.95 2.82 8.88
C SER A 183 -12.65 4.20 9.44
N SER A 184 -12.64 5.21 8.56
CA SER A 184 -12.42 6.59 8.94
C SER A 184 -13.66 7.41 8.63
N TYR A 185 -14.09 8.23 9.58
CA TYR A 185 -15.22 9.14 9.44
C TYR A 185 -14.77 10.57 9.73
N ARG A 186 -15.23 11.51 8.90
CA ARG A 186 -15.07 12.93 9.18
C ARG A 186 -16.45 13.55 9.34
N ILE A 187 -16.72 14.05 10.55
CA ILE A 187 -17.98 14.70 10.90
C ILE A 187 -17.71 16.18 11.11
N LYS A 188 -18.42 17.03 10.37
CA LYS A 188 -18.34 18.48 10.49
C LYS A 188 -19.64 19.02 11.09
N ILE A 189 -19.57 19.48 12.34
CA ILE A 189 -20.70 20.08 13.04
C ILE A 189 -20.59 21.61 12.94
N LYS A 190 -21.64 22.26 12.41
CA LYS A 190 -21.71 23.72 12.30
C LYS A 190 -22.63 24.25 13.38
N GLY A 191 -22.09 25.13 14.22
CA GLY A 191 -22.85 25.88 15.19
C GLY A 191 -23.24 27.28 14.70
N VAL A 192 -23.92 28.02 15.57
CA VAL A 192 -24.24 29.44 15.40
C VAL A 192 -23.67 30.21 16.58
N GLN A 193 -22.81 31.19 16.28
CA GLN A 193 -22.18 32.01 17.32
C GLN A 193 -23.21 32.88 18.02
N ALA A 194 -23.10 33.01 19.34
CA ALA A 194 -23.87 33.93 20.14
C ALA A 194 -22.97 34.63 21.17
N HIS A 195 -23.46 35.72 21.72
CA HIS A 195 -22.80 36.39 22.87
C HIS A 195 -22.79 35.48 24.10
N GLY A 196 -21.69 35.44 24.86
CA GLY A 196 -21.55 34.56 26.02
C GLY A 196 -22.63 34.70 27.10
N SER A 197 -23.28 35.88 27.22
CA SER A 197 -24.38 36.10 28.13
C SER A 197 -25.76 35.70 27.57
N THR A 198 -25.84 35.31 26.29
CA THR A 198 -27.08 34.92 25.59
C THR A 198 -26.91 33.60 24.84
N PRO A 199 -26.51 32.53 25.53
CA PRO A 199 -26.19 31.25 24.86
C PRO A 199 -27.38 30.64 24.12
N TRP A 200 -28.60 30.93 24.54
CA TRP A 200 -29.85 30.48 23.89
C TRP A 200 -30.08 31.08 22.51
N ALA A 201 -29.35 32.14 22.12
CA ALA A 201 -29.41 32.71 20.78
C ALA A 201 -28.49 32.02 19.76
N GLY A 202 -27.70 31.06 20.22
CA GLY A 202 -26.75 30.33 19.39
C GLY A 202 -27.08 28.85 19.28
N ILE A 203 -26.20 28.12 18.60
CA ILE A 203 -26.19 26.66 18.52
C ILE A 203 -24.76 26.22 18.87
N ASP A 204 -24.61 25.55 20.00
CA ASP A 204 -23.32 25.07 20.49
C ASP A 204 -22.95 23.74 19.81
N PRO A 205 -21.91 23.73 18.97
CA PRO A 205 -21.48 22.51 18.28
C PRO A 205 -20.80 21.52 19.23
N ILE A 206 -20.32 21.95 20.41
CA ILE A 206 -19.69 21.07 21.41
C ILE A 206 -20.75 20.19 22.04
N MET A 207 -21.92 20.74 22.39
CA MET A 207 -23.05 19.98 22.92
C MET A 207 -23.53 18.91 21.93
N ALA A 208 -23.66 19.26 20.65
CA ALA A 208 -24.01 18.31 19.61
C ALA A 208 -22.92 17.22 19.41
N THR A 209 -21.66 17.60 19.56
CA THR A 209 -20.54 16.63 19.49
C THR A 209 -20.56 15.66 20.65
N SER A 210 -20.83 16.12 21.89
CA SER A 210 -20.88 15.25 23.05
C SER A 210 -22.00 14.20 22.93
N GLN A 211 -23.18 14.60 22.47
CA GLN A 211 -24.29 13.68 22.23
C GLN A 211 -23.97 12.63 21.15
N LEU A 212 -23.23 13.04 20.10
CA LEU A 212 -22.81 12.11 19.05
C LEU A 212 -21.78 11.07 19.53
N ILE A 213 -20.93 11.44 20.49
CA ILE A 213 -19.91 10.53 21.04
C ILE A 213 -20.55 9.53 22.03
N GLU A 214 -21.61 9.93 22.72
CA GLU A 214 -22.32 9.09 23.70
C GLU A 214 -23.33 8.12 23.06
N SER A 215 -23.71 8.35 21.81
CA SER A 215 -24.67 7.52 21.05
C SER A 215 -23.99 6.38 20.30
#